data_e5a3766824970fa70ab24b267376b5a8
#
_entry.id   e5a3766824970fa70ab24b267376b5a8
#
_cell.length_a   1.000
_cell.length_b   1.000
_cell.length_c   1.000
_cell.angle_alpha   90.00
_cell.angle_beta   90.00
_cell.angle_gamma   90.00
#
_symmetry.space_group_name_H-M   'P 1'
#
loop_
_entity.id
_entity.type
_entity.pdbx_description
1 polymer ?
#
loop_
_entity_poly.entity_id
_entity_poly.type
_entity_poly.pdbx_seq_one_letter_code
_entity_poly.pdbx_strand_id
1 'polypeptide(L)'
;MRDIKVPASIVSALGLTQIIGYGTLYYTFSILSPAIAEDLGLSLEWVFGVFSLSLFVGGLSAPFIGRQMDRIGAATVMTAGSAIAAATLAVCAWSPSVAVFALAIVMLEISSGMVQYQAAFAALVENEPRTASRSITYLTLIGGFASTIFWPISAALSGFLTWREIYLVFAALNLFVCMPLHFWIMYVGKAASRLEPNRTPNVVVGALPPEARRRGMILVSFAFAVLGFTLAAILAHMVPMLGTLGFGTMAVVVGSIFGPSQVASRLINMIFGTRLSPPMLAVISALLIVLGVMTLGLSGDWLPGAVVFAICLGLGSGINSIAQGSLPLYLFGSDGYGAVTGKMAAARLAVGAAAPFVFATAMQNLGIGTALALNAALGLVGGIAFVVVATSTRRPRTTASRVSDRL
;
A
#
# COMPACT_ATOMS: atom_id res chain seq x y z
N MET A 1 -7.73 8.75 33.01
CA MET A 1 -8.34 8.84 31.67
C MET A 1 -8.16 7.48 31.01
N ARG A 2 -9.25 6.75 30.71
CA ARG A 2 -9.14 5.50 29.95
C ARG A 2 -8.65 5.85 28.55
N ASP A 3 -7.53 5.28 28.13
CA ASP A 3 -7.06 5.40 26.75
C ASP A 3 -8.15 4.85 25.81
N ILE A 4 -8.85 5.75 25.11
CA ILE A 4 -9.83 5.37 24.11
C ILE A 4 -9.04 4.78 22.95
N LYS A 5 -9.17 3.49 22.73
CA LYS A 5 -8.52 2.76 21.62
C LYS A 5 -9.55 2.50 20.55
N VAL A 6 -9.11 2.46 19.29
CA VAL A 6 -9.97 1.91 18.23
C VAL A 6 -10.42 0.52 18.66
N PRO A 7 -11.73 0.22 18.65
CA PRO A 7 -12.21 -1.11 19.01
C PRO A 7 -11.52 -2.21 18.19
N ALA A 8 -11.07 -3.27 18.87
CA ALA A 8 -10.40 -4.38 18.18
C ALA A 8 -11.27 -4.99 17.08
N SER A 9 -12.60 -4.96 17.25
CA SER A 9 -13.56 -5.40 16.25
C SER A 9 -13.49 -4.61 14.94
N ILE A 10 -13.27 -3.29 15.00
CA ILE A 10 -13.10 -2.45 13.80
C ILE A 10 -11.78 -2.80 13.10
N VAL A 11 -10.68 -2.94 13.86
CA VAL A 11 -9.38 -3.32 13.27
C VAL A 11 -9.44 -4.70 12.63
N SER A 12 -10.10 -5.68 13.28
CA SER A 12 -10.26 -7.04 12.75
C SER A 12 -11.16 -7.07 11.52
N ALA A 13 -12.26 -6.34 11.52
CA ALA A 13 -13.16 -6.23 10.36
C ALA A 13 -12.44 -5.57 9.17
N LEU A 14 -11.73 -4.46 9.39
CA LEU A 14 -10.89 -3.85 8.36
C LEU A 14 -9.79 -4.81 7.90
N GLY A 15 -9.14 -5.54 8.82
CA GLY A 15 -8.11 -6.53 8.48
C GLY A 15 -8.65 -7.62 7.55
N LEU A 16 -9.81 -8.18 7.85
CA LEU A 16 -10.47 -9.17 7.01
C LEU A 16 -10.80 -8.59 5.62
N THR A 17 -11.37 -7.38 5.57
CA THR A 17 -11.70 -6.74 4.29
C THR A 17 -10.44 -6.36 3.50
N GLN A 18 -9.30 -6.09 4.14
CA GLN A 18 -8.02 -5.90 3.43
C GLN A 18 -7.50 -7.22 2.84
N ILE A 19 -7.61 -8.36 3.56
CA ILE A 19 -7.23 -9.67 3.01
C ILE A 19 -8.07 -9.96 1.76
N ILE A 20 -9.40 -9.82 1.84
CA ILE A 20 -10.30 -10.06 0.72
C ILE A 20 -10.06 -9.04 -0.41
N GLY A 21 -9.98 -7.75 -0.09
CA GLY A 21 -9.80 -6.69 -1.08
C GLY A 21 -8.50 -6.83 -1.87
N TYR A 22 -7.35 -7.00 -1.21
CA TYR A 22 -6.09 -7.26 -1.91
C TYR A 22 -6.09 -8.59 -2.65
N GLY A 23 -6.67 -9.63 -2.06
CA GLY A 23 -6.80 -10.94 -2.67
C GLY A 23 -7.56 -10.89 -3.98
N THR A 24 -8.78 -10.35 -3.95
CA THR A 24 -9.72 -10.39 -5.08
C THR A 24 -9.49 -9.32 -6.13
N LEU A 25 -8.99 -8.13 -5.74
CA LEU A 25 -8.87 -6.97 -6.64
C LEU A 25 -7.44 -6.77 -7.19
N TYR A 26 -6.43 -7.40 -6.57
CA TYR A 26 -5.04 -7.19 -6.95
C TYR A 26 -4.26 -8.49 -7.21
N TYR A 27 -4.10 -9.34 -6.17
CA TYR A 27 -3.19 -10.50 -6.27
C TYR A 27 -3.66 -11.58 -7.24
N THR A 28 -4.95 -11.81 -7.35
CA THR A 28 -5.51 -12.86 -8.21
C THR A 28 -5.33 -12.56 -9.69
N PHE A 29 -5.23 -11.29 -10.08
CA PHE A 29 -5.08 -10.91 -11.49
C PHE A 29 -3.89 -11.62 -12.16
N SER A 30 -2.74 -11.70 -11.48
CA SER A 30 -1.55 -12.36 -12.02
C SER A 30 -1.74 -13.85 -12.27
N ILE A 31 -2.61 -14.53 -11.49
CA ILE A 31 -2.90 -15.95 -11.63
C ILE A 31 -3.89 -16.18 -12.78
N LEU A 32 -4.88 -15.31 -12.92
CA LEU A 32 -5.92 -15.45 -13.94
C LEU A 32 -5.53 -14.89 -15.30
N SER A 33 -4.50 -14.03 -15.37
CA SER A 33 -4.11 -13.34 -16.60
C SER A 33 -3.80 -14.28 -17.79
N PRO A 34 -3.20 -15.49 -17.65
CA PRO A 34 -3.02 -16.40 -18.79
C PRO A 34 -4.37 -16.90 -19.35
N ALA A 35 -5.28 -17.33 -18.49
CA ALA A 35 -6.61 -17.80 -18.89
C ALA A 35 -7.46 -16.67 -19.52
N ILE A 36 -7.33 -15.44 -19.01
CA ILE A 36 -7.97 -14.24 -19.58
C ILE A 36 -7.42 -13.96 -20.98
N ALA A 37 -6.09 -14.02 -21.15
CA ALA A 37 -5.43 -13.79 -22.42
C ALA A 37 -5.89 -14.80 -23.48
N GLU A 38 -5.93 -16.09 -23.14
CA GLU A 38 -6.36 -17.17 -24.00
C GLU A 38 -7.84 -17.01 -24.42
N ASP A 39 -8.74 -16.80 -23.44
CA ASP A 39 -10.20 -16.69 -23.68
C ASP A 39 -10.59 -15.45 -24.51
N LEU A 40 -9.86 -14.34 -24.34
CA LEU A 40 -10.11 -13.11 -25.10
C LEU A 40 -9.28 -13.00 -26.39
N GLY A 41 -8.45 -13.99 -26.71
CA GLY A 41 -7.57 -13.98 -27.90
C GLY A 41 -6.53 -12.87 -27.87
N LEU A 42 -5.99 -12.53 -26.69
CA LEU A 42 -5.05 -11.46 -26.46
C LEU A 42 -3.64 -11.98 -26.13
N SER A 43 -2.62 -11.18 -26.37
CA SER A 43 -1.31 -11.47 -25.80
C SER A 43 -1.29 -11.17 -24.28
N LEU A 44 -0.46 -11.89 -23.55
CA LEU A 44 -0.29 -11.70 -22.12
C LEU A 44 0.23 -10.29 -21.81
N GLU A 45 1.08 -9.74 -22.67
CA GLU A 45 1.62 -8.38 -22.57
C GLU A 45 0.50 -7.34 -22.67
N TRP A 46 -0.49 -7.57 -23.55
CA TRP A 46 -1.64 -6.68 -23.67
C TRP A 46 -2.48 -6.68 -22.39
N VAL A 47 -2.74 -7.87 -21.82
CA VAL A 47 -3.50 -8.00 -20.55
C VAL A 47 -2.80 -7.27 -19.40
N PHE A 48 -1.48 -7.44 -19.27
CA PHE A 48 -0.69 -6.68 -18.28
C PHE A 48 -0.59 -5.19 -18.60
N GLY A 49 -0.58 -4.82 -19.88
CA GLY A 49 -0.62 -3.42 -20.32
C GLY A 49 -1.89 -2.70 -19.86
N VAL A 50 -3.05 -3.34 -20.03
CA VAL A 50 -4.34 -2.82 -19.50
C VAL A 50 -4.30 -2.70 -17.99
N PHE A 51 -3.76 -3.69 -17.29
CA PHE A 51 -3.64 -3.63 -15.83
C PHE A 51 -2.71 -2.49 -15.38
N SER A 52 -1.59 -2.29 -16.05
CA SER A 52 -0.69 -1.15 -15.76
C SER A 52 -1.37 0.20 -15.99
N LEU A 53 -2.12 0.33 -17.08
CA LEU A 53 -2.92 1.52 -17.36
C LEU A 53 -3.99 1.73 -16.28
N SER A 54 -4.64 0.67 -15.82
CA SER A 54 -5.66 0.75 -14.77
C SER A 54 -5.07 1.23 -13.45
N LEU A 55 -3.88 0.75 -13.07
CA LEU A 55 -3.14 1.24 -11.90
C LEU A 55 -2.81 2.73 -12.00
N PHE A 56 -2.41 3.19 -13.20
CA PHE A 56 -2.16 4.61 -13.45
C PHE A 56 -3.42 5.46 -13.28
N VAL A 57 -4.53 5.05 -13.89
CA VAL A 57 -5.83 5.75 -13.79
C VAL A 57 -6.36 5.71 -12.36
N GLY A 58 -6.26 4.56 -11.67
CA GLY A 58 -6.56 4.41 -10.26
C GLY A 58 -5.75 5.39 -9.39
N GLY A 59 -4.45 5.51 -9.67
CA GLY A 59 -3.60 6.50 -9.03
C GLY A 59 -4.08 7.93 -9.23
N LEU A 60 -4.44 8.32 -10.45
CA LEU A 60 -4.97 9.66 -10.75
C LEU A 60 -6.31 9.93 -10.03
N SER A 61 -7.12 8.92 -9.76
CA SER A 61 -8.38 9.05 -9.01
C SER A 61 -8.18 9.23 -7.51
N ALA A 62 -7.04 8.80 -6.96
CA ALA A 62 -6.79 8.77 -5.51
C ALA A 62 -6.97 10.12 -4.78
N PRO A 63 -6.59 11.29 -5.33
CA PRO A 63 -6.84 12.57 -4.67
C PRO A 63 -8.34 12.93 -4.60
N PHE A 64 -9.14 12.50 -5.59
CA PHE A 64 -10.58 12.68 -5.56
C PHE A 64 -11.21 11.78 -4.50
N ILE A 65 -10.86 10.50 -4.50
CA ILE A 65 -11.32 9.51 -3.51
C ILE A 65 -10.97 10.00 -2.09
N GLY A 66 -9.74 10.47 -1.86
CA GLY A 66 -9.29 10.99 -0.58
C GLY A 66 -10.13 12.18 -0.09
N ARG A 67 -10.46 13.12 -0.98
CA ARG A 67 -11.38 14.24 -0.63
C ARG A 67 -12.78 13.77 -0.30
N GLN A 68 -13.28 12.73 -0.98
CA GLN A 68 -14.58 12.15 -0.64
C GLN A 68 -14.56 11.47 0.74
N MET A 69 -13.47 10.79 1.10
CA MET A 69 -13.29 10.23 2.44
C MET A 69 -13.39 11.32 3.52
N ASP A 70 -12.72 12.45 3.33
CA ASP A 70 -12.77 13.57 4.27
C ASP A 70 -14.17 14.23 4.33
N ARG A 71 -14.94 14.20 3.22
CA ARG A 71 -16.24 14.87 3.12
C ARG A 71 -17.41 14.05 3.66
N ILE A 72 -17.48 12.77 3.31
CA ILE A 72 -18.64 11.91 3.61
C ILE A 72 -18.31 10.75 4.55
N GLY A 73 -17.04 10.67 4.99
CA GLY A 73 -16.50 9.64 5.86
C GLY A 73 -15.90 8.46 5.09
N ALA A 74 -14.75 7.99 5.57
CA ALA A 74 -14.00 6.91 4.92
C ALA A 74 -14.80 5.60 4.86
N ALA A 75 -15.49 5.20 5.94
CA ALA A 75 -16.31 4.00 5.97
C ALA A 75 -17.50 4.07 4.98
N THR A 76 -18.05 5.25 4.71
CA THR A 76 -19.09 5.46 3.69
C THR A 76 -18.52 5.21 2.29
N VAL A 77 -17.34 5.77 2.00
CA VAL A 77 -16.63 5.55 0.73
C VAL A 77 -16.28 4.08 0.55
N MET A 78 -15.82 3.39 1.60
CA MET A 78 -15.50 1.96 1.57
C MET A 78 -16.73 1.10 1.30
N THR A 79 -17.89 1.45 1.88
CA THR A 79 -19.16 0.74 1.64
C THR A 79 -19.56 0.84 0.16
N ALA A 80 -19.56 2.06 -0.39
CA ALA A 80 -19.84 2.28 -1.81
C ALA A 80 -18.78 1.60 -2.70
N GLY A 81 -17.51 1.70 -2.33
CA GLY A 81 -16.39 1.06 -3.04
C GLY A 81 -16.52 -0.45 -3.14
N SER A 82 -16.95 -1.12 -2.06
CA SER A 82 -17.20 -2.59 -2.09
C SER A 82 -18.34 -2.97 -3.02
N ALA A 83 -19.42 -2.19 -3.04
CA ALA A 83 -20.53 -2.43 -3.98
C ALA A 83 -20.09 -2.21 -5.44
N ILE A 84 -19.32 -1.15 -5.71
CA ILE A 84 -18.77 -0.85 -7.03
C ILE A 84 -17.77 -1.96 -7.44
N ALA A 85 -16.89 -2.39 -6.55
CA ALA A 85 -15.94 -3.48 -6.82
C ALA A 85 -16.66 -4.79 -7.17
N ALA A 86 -17.71 -5.14 -6.42
CA ALA A 86 -18.54 -6.32 -6.70
C ALA A 86 -19.22 -6.22 -8.07
N ALA A 87 -19.86 -5.10 -8.36
CA ALA A 87 -20.49 -4.86 -9.65
C ALA A 87 -19.48 -4.92 -10.81
N THR A 88 -18.31 -4.34 -10.62
CA THR A 88 -17.26 -4.30 -11.64
C THR A 88 -16.63 -5.67 -11.88
N LEU A 89 -16.40 -6.48 -10.83
CA LEU A 89 -15.98 -7.89 -10.97
C LEU A 89 -17.02 -8.70 -11.77
N ALA A 90 -18.32 -8.48 -11.51
CA ALA A 90 -19.36 -9.11 -12.28
C ALA A 90 -19.34 -8.66 -13.76
N VAL A 91 -19.13 -7.37 -14.04
CA VAL A 91 -18.96 -6.86 -15.41
C VAL A 91 -17.74 -7.48 -16.08
N CYS A 92 -16.60 -7.64 -15.38
CA CYS A 92 -15.44 -8.37 -15.91
C CYS A 92 -15.82 -9.81 -16.29
N ALA A 93 -16.54 -10.52 -15.40
CA ALA A 93 -16.97 -11.90 -15.63
C ALA A 93 -17.88 -12.06 -16.84
N TRP A 94 -18.78 -11.11 -17.09
CA TRP A 94 -19.71 -11.12 -18.21
C TRP A 94 -19.28 -10.27 -19.41
N SER A 95 -18.01 -9.81 -19.43
CA SER A 95 -17.53 -8.96 -20.51
C SER A 95 -17.67 -9.64 -21.88
N PRO A 96 -18.46 -9.04 -22.80
CA PRO A 96 -18.69 -9.60 -24.15
C PRO A 96 -17.57 -9.23 -25.13
N SER A 97 -16.69 -8.31 -24.75
CA SER A 97 -15.62 -7.81 -25.62
C SER A 97 -14.43 -7.34 -24.81
N VAL A 98 -13.28 -7.31 -25.49
CA VAL A 98 -12.00 -6.80 -24.95
C VAL A 98 -12.13 -5.37 -24.42
N ALA A 99 -12.88 -4.51 -25.11
CA ALA A 99 -13.06 -3.12 -24.69
C ALA A 99 -13.84 -3.01 -23.37
N VAL A 100 -14.92 -3.81 -23.20
CA VAL A 100 -15.70 -3.86 -21.96
C VAL A 100 -14.83 -4.40 -20.82
N PHE A 101 -14.04 -5.46 -21.07
CA PHE A 101 -13.11 -6.00 -20.09
C PHE A 101 -12.08 -4.94 -19.65
N ALA A 102 -11.45 -4.24 -20.60
CA ALA A 102 -10.46 -3.21 -20.31
C ALA A 102 -11.04 -2.06 -19.47
N LEU A 103 -12.24 -1.57 -19.83
CA LEU A 103 -12.92 -0.54 -19.05
C LEU A 103 -13.30 -1.04 -17.66
N ALA A 104 -13.75 -2.29 -17.53
CA ALA A 104 -14.07 -2.89 -16.25
C ALA A 104 -12.83 -3.01 -15.35
N ILE A 105 -11.66 -3.41 -15.88
CA ILE A 105 -10.40 -3.44 -15.10
C ILE A 105 -10.00 -2.05 -14.63
N VAL A 106 -10.18 -1.00 -15.45
CA VAL A 106 -9.93 0.40 -15.02
C VAL A 106 -10.88 0.80 -13.89
N MET A 107 -12.16 0.48 -14.00
CA MET A 107 -13.15 0.77 -12.94
C MET A 107 -12.87 -0.05 -11.68
N LEU A 108 -12.38 -1.29 -11.83
CA LEU A 108 -11.99 -2.14 -10.72
C LEU A 108 -10.86 -1.50 -9.91
N GLU A 109 -9.87 -0.93 -10.58
CA GLU A 109 -8.73 -0.29 -9.90
C GLU A 109 -9.14 1.02 -9.20
N ILE A 110 -10.05 1.79 -9.78
CA ILE A 110 -10.64 2.96 -9.11
C ILE A 110 -11.38 2.52 -7.83
N SER A 111 -12.20 1.47 -7.90
CA SER A 111 -12.91 0.95 -6.73
C SER A 111 -11.98 0.34 -5.69
N SER A 112 -10.85 -0.25 -6.12
CA SER A 112 -9.77 -0.73 -5.28
C SER A 112 -9.20 0.40 -4.40
N GLY A 113 -8.98 1.59 -4.97
CA GLY A 113 -8.58 2.79 -4.22
C GLY A 113 -9.58 3.23 -3.15
N MET A 114 -10.86 2.87 -3.29
CA MET A 114 -11.91 3.17 -2.31
C MET A 114 -11.95 2.21 -1.11
N VAL A 115 -11.35 1.02 -1.21
CA VAL A 115 -11.49 -0.05 -0.19
C VAL A 115 -10.17 -0.54 0.40
N GLN A 116 -9.03 -0.31 -0.27
CA GLN A 116 -7.73 -0.78 0.19
C GLN A 116 -7.12 0.09 1.30
N TYR A 117 -5.85 -0.12 1.62
CA TYR A 117 -5.15 0.49 2.76
C TYR A 117 -5.38 1.99 2.94
N GLN A 118 -5.39 2.77 1.85
CA GLN A 118 -5.59 4.22 1.95
C GLN A 118 -6.94 4.55 2.62
N ALA A 119 -8.01 3.88 2.20
CA ALA A 119 -9.35 4.06 2.77
C ALA A 119 -9.44 3.50 4.19
N ALA A 120 -8.87 2.33 4.43
CA ALA A 120 -8.86 1.71 5.74
C ALA A 120 -8.06 2.54 6.76
N PHE A 121 -6.93 3.14 6.37
CA PHE A 121 -6.16 4.05 7.22
C PHE A 121 -6.97 5.32 7.53
N ALA A 122 -7.65 5.89 6.54
CA ALA A 122 -8.54 7.03 6.74
C ALA A 122 -9.66 6.70 7.73
N ALA A 123 -10.28 5.52 7.62
CA ALA A 123 -11.30 5.06 8.57
C ALA A 123 -10.76 4.89 10.00
N LEU A 124 -9.52 4.40 10.17
CA LEU A 124 -8.88 4.31 11.49
C LEU A 124 -8.57 5.68 12.08
N VAL A 125 -8.10 6.61 11.25
CA VAL A 125 -7.80 7.99 11.67
C VAL A 125 -9.08 8.75 12.02
N GLU A 126 -10.15 8.59 11.24
CA GLU A 126 -11.47 9.19 11.52
C GLU A 126 -12.05 8.68 12.84
N ASN A 127 -11.87 7.38 13.15
CA ASN A 127 -12.41 6.76 14.34
C ASN A 127 -11.69 7.20 15.62
N GLU A 128 -10.35 7.11 15.67
CA GLU A 128 -9.54 7.55 16.81
C GLU A 128 -8.12 7.94 16.37
N PRO A 129 -7.90 9.23 16.04
CA PRO A 129 -6.62 9.71 15.47
C PRO A 129 -5.41 9.46 16.36
N ARG A 130 -5.58 9.52 17.71
CA ARG A 130 -4.46 9.39 18.66
C ARG A 130 -3.85 8.00 18.68
N THR A 131 -4.65 6.95 18.44
CA THR A 131 -4.19 5.56 18.43
C THR A 131 -4.10 4.97 17.03
N ALA A 132 -4.44 5.74 15.99
CA ALA A 132 -4.49 5.29 14.60
C ALA A 132 -3.17 4.70 14.11
N SER A 133 -2.01 5.29 14.44
CA SER A 133 -0.71 4.75 14.03
C SER A 133 -0.49 3.31 14.50
N ARG A 134 -0.92 2.98 15.73
CA ARG A 134 -0.84 1.61 16.25
C ARG A 134 -1.85 0.70 15.55
N SER A 135 -3.06 1.17 15.32
CA SER A 135 -4.10 0.44 14.60
C SER A 135 -3.71 0.15 13.15
N ILE A 136 -3.03 1.09 12.49
CA ILE A 136 -2.43 0.92 11.16
C ILE A 136 -1.41 -0.23 11.15
N THR A 137 -0.56 -0.33 12.18
CA THR A 137 0.39 -1.45 12.30
C THR A 137 -0.33 -2.80 12.41
N TYR A 138 -1.37 -2.90 13.25
CA TYR A 138 -2.16 -4.13 13.35
C TYR A 138 -2.90 -4.46 12.04
N LEU A 139 -3.50 -3.46 11.42
CA LEU A 139 -4.20 -3.62 10.14
C LEU A 139 -3.26 -4.12 9.05
N THR A 140 -2.07 -3.51 8.92
CA THR A 140 -1.09 -3.93 7.91
C THR A 140 -0.51 -5.30 8.19
N LEU A 141 -0.38 -5.71 9.46
CA LEU A 141 0.02 -7.07 9.81
C LEU A 141 -1.03 -8.09 9.34
N ILE A 142 -2.31 -7.86 9.63
CA ILE A 142 -3.41 -8.75 9.20
C ILE A 142 -3.52 -8.78 7.67
N GLY A 143 -3.62 -7.62 7.02
CA GLY A 143 -3.72 -7.51 5.57
C GLY A 143 -2.50 -8.03 4.81
N GLY A 144 -1.35 -8.14 5.49
CA GLY A 144 -0.13 -8.73 4.94
C GLY A 144 -0.25 -10.21 4.56
N PHE A 145 -1.23 -10.92 5.11
CA PHE A 145 -1.51 -12.31 4.76
C PHE A 145 -2.35 -12.46 3.48
N ALA A 146 -2.77 -11.37 2.84
CA ALA A 146 -3.65 -11.43 1.67
C ALA A 146 -3.08 -12.29 0.53
N SER A 147 -1.82 -12.11 0.15
CA SER A 147 -1.18 -12.93 -0.88
C SER A 147 -1.00 -14.38 -0.45
N THR A 148 -0.61 -14.62 0.80
CA THR A 148 -0.42 -15.97 1.36
C THR A 148 -1.71 -16.78 1.35
N ILE A 149 -2.87 -16.11 1.51
CA ILE A 149 -4.19 -16.74 1.53
C ILE A 149 -4.76 -16.85 0.11
N PHE A 150 -4.75 -15.76 -0.66
CA PHE A 150 -5.47 -15.71 -1.93
C PHE A 150 -4.71 -16.32 -3.11
N TRP A 151 -3.39 -16.39 -3.11
CA TRP A 151 -2.68 -17.10 -4.17
C TRP A 151 -3.01 -18.61 -4.20
N PRO A 152 -2.93 -19.35 -3.08
CA PRO A 152 -3.37 -20.75 -3.05
C PRO A 152 -4.85 -20.92 -3.37
N ILE A 153 -5.71 -20.07 -2.84
CA ILE A 153 -7.16 -20.10 -3.11
C ILE A 153 -7.42 -19.92 -4.60
N SER A 154 -6.83 -18.89 -5.23
CA SER A 154 -7.04 -18.59 -6.64
C SER A 154 -6.50 -19.70 -7.53
N ALA A 155 -5.32 -20.25 -7.22
CA ALA A 155 -4.75 -21.38 -7.94
C ALA A 155 -5.63 -22.65 -7.81
N ALA A 156 -6.14 -22.94 -6.61
CA ALA A 156 -7.05 -24.07 -6.40
C ALA A 156 -8.37 -23.89 -7.18
N LEU A 157 -8.97 -22.69 -7.11
CA LEU A 157 -10.20 -22.38 -7.84
C LEU A 157 -10.01 -22.53 -9.36
N SER A 158 -8.87 -22.12 -9.91
CA SER A 158 -8.54 -22.24 -11.35
C SER A 158 -8.46 -23.69 -11.83
N GLY A 159 -8.38 -24.66 -10.91
CA GLY A 159 -8.40 -26.09 -11.24
C GLY A 159 -9.79 -26.64 -11.62
N PHE A 160 -10.86 -25.94 -11.27
CA PHE A 160 -12.24 -26.41 -11.51
C PHE A 160 -13.25 -25.30 -11.89
N LEU A 161 -12.86 -24.03 -11.84
CA LEU A 161 -13.65 -22.89 -12.27
C LEU A 161 -12.93 -22.12 -13.37
N THR A 162 -13.70 -21.53 -14.26
CA THR A 162 -13.20 -20.56 -15.23
C THR A 162 -12.84 -19.24 -14.53
N TRP A 163 -11.99 -18.42 -15.14
CA TRP A 163 -11.65 -17.09 -14.60
C TRP A 163 -12.89 -16.19 -14.40
N ARG A 164 -13.94 -16.39 -15.23
CA ARG A 164 -15.21 -15.67 -15.14
C ARG A 164 -15.97 -16.05 -13.87
N GLU A 165 -16.09 -17.34 -13.59
CA GLU A 165 -16.73 -17.85 -12.37
C GLU A 165 -15.96 -17.43 -11.11
N ILE A 166 -14.62 -17.43 -11.16
CA ILE A 166 -13.78 -16.94 -10.06
C ILE A 166 -14.08 -15.45 -9.77
N TYR A 167 -14.20 -14.62 -10.81
CA TYR A 167 -14.58 -13.21 -10.63
C TYR A 167 -15.98 -13.05 -10.04
N LEU A 168 -16.94 -13.93 -10.36
CA LEU A 168 -18.27 -13.93 -9.70
C LEU A 168 -18.20 -14.33 -8.22
N VAL A 169 -17.37 -15.32 -7.88
CA VAL A 169 -17.12 -15.67 -6.46
C VAL A 169 -16.52 -14.47 -5.73
N PHE A 170 -15.58 -13.76 -6.34
CA PHE A 170 -14.96 -12.58 -5.73
C PHE A 170 -15.92 -11.38 -5.67
N ALA A 171 -16.79 -11.23 -6.65
CA ALA A 171 -17.90 -10.26 -6.58
C ALA A 171 -18.80 -10.55 -5.36
N ALA A 172 -19.17 -11.81 -5.15
CA ALA A 172 -19.96 -12.22 -3.99
C ALA A 172 -19.23 -11.94 -2.65
N LEU A 173 -17.92 -12.21 -2.55
CA LEU A 173 -17.14 -11.88 -1.35
C LEU A 173 -17.13 -10.37 -1.05
N ASN A 174 -16.95 -9.53 -2.08
CA ASN A 174 -16.98 -8.08 -1.90
C ASN A 174 -18.38 -7.56 -1.53
N LEU A 175 -19.43 -8.15 -2.11
CA LEU A 175 -20.83 -7.73 -1.87
C LEU A 175 -21.35 -8.23 -0.52
N PHE A 176 -21.12 -9.50 -0.18
CA PHE A 176 -21.76 -10.13 0.98
C PHE A 176 -20.86 -10.17 2.23
N VAL A 177 -19.57 -9.90 2.11
CA VAL A 177 -18.65 -9.84 3.25
C VAL A 177 -18.09 -8.43 3.44
N CYS A 178 -17.40 -7.88 2.43
CA CYS A 178 -16.73 -6.58 2.58
C CYS A 178 -17.75 -5.44 2.74
N MET A 179 -18.78 -5.35 1.88
CA MET A 179 -19.76 -4.28 1.95
C MET A 179 -20.52 -4.24 3.28
N PRO A 180 -21.06 -5.34 3.82
CA PRO A 180 -21.72 -5.33 5.13
C PRO A 180 -20.79 -4.96 6.29
N LEU A 181 -19.52 -5.39 6.27
CA LEU A 181 -18.53 -5.01 7.28
C LEU A 181 -18.21 -3.52 7.22
N HIS A 182 -18.02 -2.94 6.03
CA HIS A 182 -17.80 -1.51 5.88
C HIS A 182 -19.05 -0.70 6.26
N PHE A 183 -20.24 -1.18 5.91
CA PHE A 183 -21.50 -0.59 6.33
C PHE A 183 -21.67 -0.61 7.86
N TRP A 184 -21.33 -1.71 8.49
CA TRP A 184 -21.33 -1.83 9.96
C TRP A 184 -20.36 -0.81 10.61
N ILE A 185 -19.14 -0.66 10.09
CA ILE A 185 -18.17 0.32 10.59
C ILE A 185 -18.74 1.74 10.44
N MET A 186 -19.35 2.05 9.29
CA MET A 186 -20.01 3.33 9.06
C MET A 186 -21.13 3.57 10.06
N TYR A 187 -21.97 2.56 10.32
CA TYR A 187 -23.12 2.66 11.23
C TYR A 187 -22.66 2.91 12.66
N VAL A 188 -21.68 2.15 13.14
CA VAL A 188 -21.12 2.30 14.50
C VAL A 188 -20.48 3.67 14.68
N GLY A 189 -19.72 4.16 13.71
CA GLY A 189 -19.12 5.50 13.77
C GLY A 189 -20.17 6.62 13.84
N LYS A 190 -21.23 6.55 13.01
CA LYS A 190 -22.34 7.50 13.05
C LYS A 190 -23.17 7.42 14.33
N ALA A 191 -23.36 6.22 14.87
CA ALA A 191 -24.08 6.03 16.14
C ALA A 191 -23.30 6.64 17.31
N ALA A 192 -21.99 6.43 17.37
CA ALA A 192 -21.12 7.05 18.39
C ALA A 192 -21.17 8.58 18.36
N SER A 193 -21.12 9.18 17.16
CA SER A 193 -21.25 10.63 16.98
C SER A 193 -22.61 11.20 17.40
N ARG A 194 -23.68 10.42 17.27
CA ARG A 194 -25.03 10.83 17.71
C ARG A 194 -25.22 10.75 19.22
N LEU A 195 -24.58 9.77 19.87
CA LEU A 195 -24.68 9.57 21.33
C LEU A 195 -23.84 10.60 22.11
N GLU A 196 -22.81 11.15 21.50
CA GLU A 196 -21.95 12.18 22.12
C GLU A 196 -21.86 13.43 21.24
N PRO A 197 -22.95 14.20 21.03
CA PRO A 197 -22.97 15.35 20.11
C PRO A 197 -22.01 16.47 20.54
N ASN A 198 -21.65 16.55 21.82
CA ASN A 198 -20.74 17.54 22.38
C ASN A 198 -19.29 17.01 22.52
N ARG A 199 -18.99 15.83 22.02
CA ARG A 199 -17.63 15.32 22.02
C ARG A 199 -16.78 16.18 21.09
N THR A 200 -15.84 16.94 21.64
CA THR A 200 -14.83 17.62 20.83
C THR A 200 -14.04 16.56 20.05
N PRO A 201 -13.98 16.66 18.72
CA PRO A 201 -13.20 15.70 17.91
C PRO A 201 -11.78 15.61 18.44
N ASN A 202 -11.29 14.40 18.63
CA ASN A 202 -9.89 14.19 18.97
C ASN A 202 -9.04 14.53 17.74
N VAL A 203 -8.62 15.78 17.61
CA VAL A 203 -7.78 16.23 16.50
C VAL A 203 -6.31 15.99 16.88
N VAL A 204 -5.58 15.33 16.02
CA VAL A 204 -4.12 15.25 16.07
C VAL A 204 -3.56 16.36 15.21
N VAL A 205 -2.82 17.27 15.83
CA VAL A 205 -2.12 18.35 15.12
C VAL A 205 -0.83 17.80 14.53
N GLY A 206 -0.60 18.05 13.25
CA GLY A 206 0.61 17.62 12.57
C GLY A 206 1.87 18.31 13.08
N ALA A 207 3.00 17.60 13.02
CA ALA A 207 4.30 18.10 13.47
C ALA A 207 4.90 19.19 12.56
N LEU A 208 4.41 19.32 11.32
CA LEU A 208 4.87 20.39 10.42
C LEU A 208 4.10 21.69 10.65
N PRO A 209 4.80 22.81 10.83
CA PRO A 209 4.16 24.13 10.87
C PRO A 209 3.56 24.47 9.49
N PRO A 210 2.55 25.37 9.44
CA PRO A 210 1.83 25.71 8.20
C PRO A 210 2.74 26.06 7.01
N GLU A 211 3.80 26.81 7.26
CA GLU A 211 4.77 27.27 6.25
C GLU A 211 5.54 26.13 5.62
N ALA A 212 5.81 25.05 6.37
CA ALA A 212 6.55 23.89 5.92
C ALA A 212 5.67 22.81 5.26
N ARG A 213 4.34 22.88 5.41
CA ARG A 213 3.41 21.83 4.94
C ARG A 213 3.51 21.58 3.45
N ARG A 214 3.58 22.63 2.62
CA ARG A 214 3.70 22.49 1.15
C ARG A 214 4.99 21.77 0.75
N ARG A 215 6.13 22.19 1.32
CA ARG A 215 7.44 21.56 1.08
C ARG A 215 7.47 20.13 1.59
N GLY A 216 6.95 19.90 2.80
CA GLY A 216 6.84 18.56 3.37
C GLY A 216 5.99 17.62 2.52
N MET A 217 4.85 18.10 1.98
CA MET A 217 4.00 17.33 1.08
C MET A 217 4.76 16.91 -0.19
N ILE A 218 5.47 17.84 -0.83
CA ILE A 218 6.24 17.53 -2.04
C ILE A 218 7.33 16.51 -1.74
N LEU A 219 8.11 16.70 -0.67
CA LEU A 219 9.21 15.81 -0.31
C LEU A 219 8.73 14.39 0.04
N VAL A 220 7.65 14.28 0.83
CA VAL A 220 7.13 12.96 1.23
C VAL A 220 6.45 12.26 0.05
N SER A 221 5.70 12.99 -0.78
CA SER A 221 5.11 12.42 -2.00
C SER A 221 6.19 11.94 -2.97
N PHE A 222 7.24 12.72 -3.17
CA PHE A 222 8.40 12.35 -3.97
C PHE A 222 9.10 11.11 -3.40
N ALA A 223 9.38 11.09 -2.10
CA ALA A 223 10.05 9.96 -1.45
C ALA A 223 9.26 8.66 -1.58
N PHE A 224 7.94 8.69 -1.32
CA PHE A 224 7.09 7.52 -1.52
C PHE A 224 6.94 7.12 -3.00
N ALA A 225 6.92 8.08 -3.93
CA ALA A 225 6.85 7.80 -5.36
C ALA A 225 8.12 7.07 -5.85
N VAL A 226 9.28 7.59 -5.47
CA VAL A 226 10.59 7.00 -5.82
C VAL A 226 10.78 5.64 -5.18
N LEU A 227 10.45 5.50 -3.89
CA LEU A 227 10.55 4.21 -3.21
C LEU A 227 9.54 3.19 -3.75
N GLY A 228 8.34 3.67 -4.13
CA GLY A 228 7.34 2.87 -4.82
C GLY A 228 7.81 2.38 -6.18
N PHE A 229 8.50 3.24 -6.96
CA PHE A 229 9.16 2.85 -8.20
C PHE A 229 10.19 1.75 -7.96
N THR A 230 11.10 1.96 -7.00
CA THR A 230 12.15 1.01 -6.64
C THR A 230 11.56 -0.38 -6.32
N LEU A 231 10.52 -0.43 -5.49
CA LEU A 231 9.85 -1.67 -5.13
C LEU A 231 9.12 -2.31 -6.32
N ALA A 232 8.35 -1.54 -7.08
CA ALA A 232 7.58 -2.05 -8.20
C ALA A 232 8.49 -2.62 -9.30
N ALA A 233 9.60 -1.93 -9.61
CA ALA A 233 10.62 -2.37 -10.56
C ALA A 233 11.20 -3.74 -10.18
N ILE A 234 11.63 -3.88 -8.93
CA ILE A 234 12.25 -5.12 -8.45
C ILE A 234 11.22 -6.25 -8.36
N LEU A 235 10.03 -6.00 -7.79
CA LEU A 235 9.02 -7.05 -7.59
C LEU A 235 8.49 -7.61 -8.91
N ALA A 236 8.34 -6.75 -9.94
CA ALA A 236 7.89 -7.19 -11.26
C ALA A 236 8.89 -8.13 -11.95
N HIS A 237 10.17 -7.96 -11.68
CA HIS A 237 11.24 -8.70 -12.37
C HIS A 237 12.02 -9.66 -11.45
N MET A 238 11.65 -9.78 -10.18
CA MET A 238 12.45 -10.47 -9.17
C MET A 238 12.81 -11.90 -9.58
N VAL A 239 11.86 -12.72 -9.94
CA VAL A 239 12.13 -14.14 -10.29
C VAL A 239 12.87 -14.26 -11.63
N PRO A 240 12.44 -13.63 -12.75
CA PRO A 240 13.18 -13.65 -13.99
C PRO A 240 14.61 -13.12 -13.87
N MET A 241 14.78 -12.02 -13.15
CA MET A 241 16.10 -11.41 -12.92
C MET A 241 17.04 -12.33 -12.15
N LEU A 242 16.56 -12.94 -11.06
CA LEU A 242 17.32 -13.95 -10.31
C LEU A 242 17.67 -15.16 -11.18
N GLY A 243 16.74 -15.61 -12.05
CA GLY A 243 17.02 -16.67 -13.02
C GLY A 243 18.16 -16.31 -13.97
N THR A 244 18.18 -15.08 -14.49
CA THR A 244 19.25 -14.57 -15.40
C THR A 244 20.59 -14.40 -14.68
N LEU A 245 20.58 -14.12 -13.36
CA LEU A 245 21.78 -14.07 -12.52
C LEU A 245 22.36 -15.45 -12.18
N GLY A 246 21.77 -16.55 -12.67
CA GLY A 246 22.30 -17.89 -12.51
C GLY A 246 21.71 -18.72 -11.36
N PHE A 247 20.69 -18.19 -10.65
CA PHE A 247 20.08 -18.93 -9.52
C PHE A 247 19.17 -20.08 -9.94
N GLY A 248 18.77 -20.20 -11.22
CA GLY A 248 17.95 -21.30 -11.71
C GLY A 248 16.65 -21.49 -10.90
N THR A 249 16.40 -22.71 -10.44
CA THR A 249 15.22 -23.02 -9.60
C THR A 249 15.22 -22.34 -8.24
N MET A 250 16.39 -21.94 -7.71
CA MET A 250 16.52 -21.22 -6.46
C MET A 250 15.97 -19.78 -6.55
N ALA A 251 15.79 -19.23 -7.76
CA ALA A 251 15.18 -17.92 -7.96
C ALA A 251 13.79 -17.81 -7.33
N VAL A 252 12.97 -18.85 -7.49
CA VAL A 252 11.63 -18.92 -6.88
C VAL A 252 11.72 -19.04 -5.36
N VAL A 253 12.64 -19.84 -4.84
CA VAL A 253 12.85 -20.01 -3.39
C VAL A 253 13.28 -18.70 -2.76
N VAL A 254 14.26 -18.01 -3.34
CA VAL A 254 14.72 -16.69 -2.87
C VAL A 254 13.57 -15.67 -2.94
N GLY A 255 12.83 -15.62 -4.05
CA GLY A 255 11.70 -14.72 -4.21
C GLY A 255 10.61 -14.94 -3.14
N SER A 256 10.37 -16.20 -2.75
CA SER A 256 9.37 -16.54 -1.73
C SER A 256 9.70 -16.05 -0.33
N ILE A 257 10.99 -15.74 -0.03
CA ILE A 257 11.44 -15.19 1.26
C ILE A 257 10.89 -13.77 1.49
N PHE A 258 10.61 -13.02 0.42
CA PHE A 258 10.10 -11.65 0.50
C PHE A 258 8.83 -11.54 1.36
N GLY A 259 7.84 -12.40 1.13
CA GLY A 259 6.55 -12.36 1.83
C GLY A 259 6.68 -12.55 3.34
N PRO A 260 7.28 -13.66 3.83
CA PRO A 260 7.55 -13.88 5.25
C PRO A 260 8.35 -12.74 5.89
N SER A 261 9.35 -12.21 5.21
CA SER A 261 10.14 -11.07 5.70
C SER A 261 9.31 -9.79 5.84
N GLN A 262 8.38 -9.56 4.91
CA GLN A 262 7.44 -8.44 4.97
C GLN A 262 6.50 -8.55 6.20
N VAL A 263 5.99 -9.75 6.49
CA VAL A 263 5.16 -10.00 7.69
C VAL A 263 6.00 -9.87 8.95
N ALA A 264 7.21 -10.44 8.97
CA ALA A 264 8.13 -10.36 10.11
C ALA A 264 8.45 -8.92 10.51
N SER A 265 8.69 -8.02 9.54
CA SER A 265 8.95 -6.61 9.84
C SER A 265 7.78 -5.90 10.52
N ARG A 266 6.56 -6.22 10.12
CA ARG A 266 5.34 -5.67 10.74
C ARG A 266 5.15 -6.20 12.16
N LEU A 267 5.45 -7.49 12.38
CA LEU A 267 5.43 -8.12 13.71
C LEU A 267 6.50 -7.49 14.62
N ILE A 268 7.72 -7.34 14.14
CA ILE A 268 8.81 -6.67 14.87
C ILE A 268 8.39 -5.24 15.24
N ASN A 269 7.83 -4.49 14.29
CA ASN A 269 7.35 -3.13 14.56
C ASN A 269 6.18 -3.12 15.56
N MET A 270 5.30 -4.10 15.54
CA MET A 270 4.20 -4.21 16.50
C MET A 270 4.74 -4.42 17.93
N ILE A 271 5.77 -5.23 18.11
CA ILE A 271 6.34 -5.58 19.43
C ILE A 271 7.27 -4.48 19.94
N PHE A 272 8.15 -3.98 19.08
CA PHE A 272 9.26 -3.09 19.45
C PHE A 272 9.12 -1.65 18.93
N GLY A 273 8.23 -1.41 17.96
CA GLY A 273 8.15 -0.16 17.21
C GLY A 273 7.51 1.01 17.97
N THR A 274 6.99 0.79 19.18
CA THR A 274 6.37 1.86 19.99
C THR A 274 7.31 3.03 20.32
N ARG A 275 8.63 2.81 20.20
CA ARG A 275 9.67 3.82 20.45
C ARG A 275 10.12 4.56 19.17
N LEU A 276 9.73 4.06 17.99
CA LEU A 276 10.14 4.64 16.71
C LEU A 276 9.09 5.64 16.22
N SER A 277 9.55 6.84 15.85
CA SER A 277 8.66 7.82 15.23
C SER A 277 8.35 7.44 13.77
N PRO A 278 7.18 7.83 13.23
CA PRO A 278 6.84 7.56 11.84
C PRO A 278 7.87 8.04 10.80
N PRO A 279 8.53 9.21 10.94
CA PRO A 279 9.65 9.57 10.07
C PRO A 279 10.83 8.61 10.13
N MET A 280 11.16 8.09 11.33
CA MET A 280 12.24 7.11 11.47
C MET A 280 11.88 5.78 10.78
N LEU A 281 10.62 5.34 10.88
CA LEU A 281 10.16 4.14 10.16
C LEU A 281 10.31 4.31 8.65
N ALA A 282 9.97 5.47 8.09
CA ALA A 282 10.15 5.76 6.67
C ALA A 282 11.63 5.70 6.24
N VAL A 283 12.53 6.28 7.05
CA VAL A 283 13.98 6.22 6.79
C VAL A 283 14.50 4.77 6.85
N ILE A 284 14.13 4.02 7.88
CA ILE A 284 14.55 2.61 8.04
C ILE A 284 14.04 1.78 6.86
N SER A 285 12.80 1.99 6.43
CA SER A 285 12.24 1.25 5.29
C SER A 285 13.03 1.52 4.01
N ALA A 286 13.35 2.78 3.73
CA ALA A 286 14.14 3.17 2.56
C ALA A 286 15.56 2.57 2.61
N LEU A 287 16.22 2.64 3.77
CA LEU A 287 17.55 2.06 3.94
C LEU A 287 17.58 0.55 3.72
N LEU A 288 16.58 -0.19 4.25
CA LEU A 288 16.49 -1.64 4.06
C LEU A 288 16.25 -2.00 2.59
N ILE A 289 15.37 -1.27 1.88
CA ILE A 289 15.10 -1.50 0.47
C ILE A 289 16.38 -1.26 -0.36
N VAL A 290 17.05 -0.13 -0.14
CA VAL A 290 18.29 0.22 -0.85
C VAL A 290 19.39 -0.80 -0.55
N LEU A 291 19.57 -1.16 0.73
CA LEU A 291 20.55 -2.16 1.15
C LEU A 291 20.29 -3.51 0.45
N GLY A 292 19.03 -3.95 0.39
CA GLY A 292 18.67 -5.18 -0.32
C GLY A 292 19.08 -5.11 -1.79
N VAL A 293 18.66 -4.06 -2.51
CA VAL A 293 18.99 -3.90 -3.95
C VAL A 293 20.50 -3.82 -4.18
N MET A 294 21.22 -3.08 -3.35
CA MET A 294 22.68 -3.00 -3.43
C MET A 294 23.35 -4.36 -3.17
N THR A 295 22.88 -5.10 -2.17
CA THR A 295 23.39 -6.43 -1.86
C THR A 295 23.28 -7.36 -3.07
N LEU A 296 22.15 -7.40 -3.75
CA LEU A 296 22.00 -8.20 -4.97
C LEU A 296 22.93 -7.73 -6.08
N GLY A 297 23.05 -6.42 -6.30
CA GLY A 297 23.92 -5.85 -7.33
C GLY A 297 25.41 -6.14 -7.11
N LEU A 298 25.83 -6.28 -5.84
CA LEU A 298 27.24 -6.55 -5.47
C LEU A 298 27.55 -8.04 -5.32
N SER A 299 26.54 -8.88 -5.02
CA SER A 299 26.76 -10.30 -4.75
C SER A 299 26.77 -11.17 -6.02
N GLY A 300 26.28 -10.67 -7.16
CA GLY A 300 26.21 -11.44 -8.40
C GLY A 300 25.38 -12.73 -8.24
N ASP A 301 26.00 -13.87 -8.50
CA ASP A 301 25.40 -15.22 -8.39
C ASP A 301 25.57 -15.87 -6.99
N TRP A 302 26.07 -15.14 -6.01
CA TRP A 302 26.25 -15.66 -4.65
C TRP A 302 24.91 -15.77 -3.88
N LEU A 303 24.45 -17.00 -3.65
CA LEU A 303 23.14 -17.30 -3.08
C LEU A 303 22.86 -16.63 -1.73
N PRO A 304 23.79 -16.59 -0.73
CA PRO A 304 23.51 -15.87 0.51
C PRO A 304 23.25 -14.37 0.31
N GLY A 305 23.90 -13.74 -0.67
CA GLY A 305 23.62 -12.35 -1.03
C GLY A 305 22.19 -12.15 -1.58
N ALA A 306 21.73 -13.07 -2.42
CA ALA A 306 20.34 -13.04 -2.91
C ALA A 306 19.31 -13.28 -1.79
N VAL A 307 19.63 -14.12 -0.80
CA VAL A 307 18.79 -14.32 0.40
C VAL A 307 18.72 -13.04 1.23
N VAL A 308 19.86 -12.39 1.51
CA VAL A 308 19.92 -11.11 2.24
C VAL A 308 19.14 -10.02 1.49
N PHE A 309 19.28 -9.95 0.15
CA PHE A 309 18.45 -9.08 -0.69
C PHE A 309 16.96 -9.28 -0.44
N ALA A 310 16.45 -10.51 -0.54
CA ALA A 310 15.04 -10.81 -0.38
C ALA A 310 14.53 -10.47 1.03
N ILE A 311 15.33 -10.76 2.07
CA ILE A 311 15.02 -10.41 3.46
C ILE A 311 14.96 -8.89 3.63
N CYS A 312 15.98 -8.15 3.23
CA CYS A 312 16.04 -6.71 3.38
C CYS A 312 14.91 -6.01 2.60
N LEU A 313 14.64 -6.46 1.36
CA LEU A 313 13.57 -5.93 0.53
C LEU A 313 12.19 -6.16 1.20
N GLY A 314 11.97 -7.36 1.72
CA GLY A 314 10.73 -7.73 2.42
C GLY A 314 10.55 -6.93 3.72
N LEU A 315 11.58 -6.87 4.56
CA LEU A 315 11.55 -6.07 5.80
C LEU A 315 11.27 -4.59 5.51
N GLY A 316 11.96 -4.02 4.52
CA GLY A 316 11.77 -2.63 4.11
C GLY A 316 10.36 -2.36 3.58
N SER A 317 9.84 -3.24 2.73
CA SER A 317 8.49 -3.14 2.16
C SER A 317 7.40 -3.21 3.25
N GLY A 318 7.56 -4.10 4.24
CA GLY A 318 6.60 -4.21 5.35
C GLY A 318 6.55 -2.95 6.21
N ILE A 319 7.70 -2.36 6.55
CA ILE A 319 7.77 -1.08 7.28
C ILE A 319 7.23 0.06 6.43
N ASN A 320 7.52 0.07 5.12
CA ASN A 320 7.04 1.10 4.19
C ASN A 320 5.50 1.19 4.19
N SER A 321 4.81 0.06 4.22
CA SER A 321 3.34 0.04 4.26
C SER A 321 2.78 0.67 5.55
N ILE A 322 3.46 0.50 6.70
CA ILE A 322 3.11 1.18 7.96
C ILE A 322 3.39 2.68 7.84
N ALA A 323 4.54 3.06 7.29
CA ALA A 323 4.93 4.44 7.11
C ALA A 323 3.97 5.21 6.19
N GLN A 324 3.44 4.59 5.14
CA GLN A 324 2.45 5.19 4.24
C GLN A 324 1.17 5.66 4.96
N GLY A 325 0.78 4.98 6.04
CA GLY A 325 -0.37 5.39 6.85
C GLY A 325 0.01 6.31 8.02
N SER A 326 1.09 6.01 8.72
CA SER A 326 1.44 6.71 9.97
C SER A 326 2.18 8.04 9.74
N LEU A 327 3.02 8.14 8.71
CA LEU A 327 3.81 9.35 8.44
C LEU A 327 2.94 10.55 8.04
N PRO A 328 1.93 10.42 7.14
CA PRO A 328 1.03 11.53 6.85
C PRO A 328 0.29 12.05 8.08
N LEU A 329 -0.21 11.16 8.93
CA LEU A 329 -0.87 11.53 10.18
C LEU A 329 0.08 12.30 11.11
N TYR A 330 1.31 11.83 11.27
CA TYR A 330 2.32 12.49 12.10
C TYR A 330 2.67 13.89 11.59
N LEU A 331 2.85 14.05 10.28
CA LEU A 331 3.33 15.30 9.69
C LEU A 331 2.23 16.35 9.52
N PHE A 332 1.05 15.93 9.05
CA PHE A 332 -0.01 16.85 8.64
C PHE A 332 -1.21 16.87 9.59
N GLY A 333 -1.29 15.87 10.48
CA GLY A 333 -2.40 15.71 11.41
C GLY A 333 -3.56 14.92 10.83
N SER A 334 -4.67 14.87 11.59
CA SER A 334 -5.85 14.11 11.24
C SER A 334 -6.84 14.87 10.34
N ASP A 335 -6.75 16.20 10.31
CA ASP A 335 -7.61 17.01 9.46
C ASP A 335 -7.19 16.90 7.98
N GLY A 336 -8.15 16.57 7.11
CA GLY A 336 -7.89 16.38 5.69
C GLY A 336 -6.95 15.19 5.37
N TYR A 337 -6.88 14.19 6.25
CA TYR A 337 -5.98 13.04 6.11
C TYR A 337 -6.22 12.27 4.81
N GLY A 338 -7.46 12.08 4.39
CA GLY A 338 -7.81 11.41 3.14
C GLY A 338 -7.28 12.16 1.91
N ALA A 339 -7.45 13.48 1.86
CA ALA A 339 -6.92 14.30 0.76
C ALA A 339 -5.38 14.30 0.71
N VAL A 340 -4.72 14.31 1.87
CA VAL A 340 -3.26 14.23 2.00
C VAL A 340 -2.75 12.90 1.45
N THR A 341 -3.27 11.78 1.95
CA THR A 341 -2.87 10.44 1.55
C THR A 341 -3.23 10.14 0.10
N GLY A 342 -4.35 10.68 -0.39
CA GLY A 342 -4.75 10.59 -1.79
C GLY A 342 -3.74 11.21 -2.75
N LYS A 343 -3.22 12.41 -2.45
CA LYS A 343 -2.17 13.06 -3.24
C LYS A 343 -0.87 12.27 -3.24
N MET A 344 -0.47 11.72 -2.08
CA MET A 344 0.72 10.87 -1.97
C MET A 344 0.56 9.56 -2.75
N ALA A 345 -0.62 8.95 -2.69
CA ALA A 345 -0.94 7.73 -3.43
C ALA A 345 -0.90 7.97 -4.94
N ALA A 346 -1.45 9.10 -5.42
CA ALA A 346 -1.39 9.46 -6.84
C ALA A 346 0.04 9.54 -7.35
N ALA A 347 0.92 10.23 -6.64
CA ALA A 347 2.33 10.34 -7.02
C ALA A 347 3.00 8.95 -7.05
N ARG A 348 2.77 8.14 -6.00
CA ARG A 348 3.36 6.79 -5.89
C ARG A 348 2.87 5.84 -6.98
N LEU A 349 1.56 5.81 -7.25
CA LEU A 349 0.97 4.88 -8.21
C LEU A 349 1.30 5.29 -9.65
N ALA A 350 1.27 6.59 -9.98
CA ALA A 350 1.62 7.08 -11.31
C ALA A 350 3.08 6.76 -11.66
N VAL A 351 4.00 7.01 -10.74
CA VAL A 351 5.43 6.73 -10.94
C VAL A 351 5.68 5.21 -10.91
N GLY A 352 5.02 4.48 -10.01
CA GLY A 352 5.12 3.02 -9.89
C GLY A 352 4.62 2.27 -11.12
N ALA A 353 3.61 2.78 -11.82
CA ALA A 353 3.08 2.16 -13.03
C ALA A 353 4.11 2.09 -14.19
N ALA A 354 5.03 3.05 -14.28
CA ALA A 354 6.10 3.06 -15.27
C ALA A 354 7.30 2.16 -14.88
N ALA A 355 7.40 1.78 -13.61
CA ALA A 355 8.60 1.15 -13.07
C ALA A 355 8.99 -0.18 -13.74
N PRO A 356 8.06 -1.13 -13.99
CA PRO A 356 8.43 -2.39 -14.65
C PRO A 356 9.02 -2.17 -16.04
N PHE A 357 8.40 -1.29 -16.84
CA PHE A 357 8.85 -1.00 -18.20
C PHE A 357 10.23 -0.32 -18.22
N VAL A 358 10.39 0.73 -17.42
CA VAL A 358 11.66 1.49 -17.35
C VAL A 358 12.80 0.60 -16.86
N PHE A 359 12.55 -0.25 -15.86
CA PHE A 359 13.55 -1.15 -15.32
C PHE A 359 13.91 -2.27 -16.31
N ALA A 360 12.93 -2.87 -17.01
CA ALA A 360 13.18 -3.84 -18.07
C ALA A 360 14.08 -3.26 -19.16
N THR A 361 13.76 -2.05 -19.64
CA THR A 361 14.55 -1.33 -20.64
C THR A 361 15.98 -1.06 -20.15
N ALA A 362 16.14 -0.68 -18.87
CA ALA A 362 17.46 -0.51 -18.27
C ALA A 362 18.25 -1.83 -18.21
N MET A 363 17.62 -2.94 -17.81
CA MET A 363 18.27 -4.26 -17.81
C MET A 363 18.72 -4.70 -19.20
N GLN A 364 17.89 -4.48 -20.22
CA GLN A 364 18.19 -4.88 -21.61
C GLN A 364 19.32 -4.05 -22.22
N ASN A 365 19.33 -2.74 -22.00
CA ASN A 365 20.28 -1.83 -22.68
C ASN A 365 21.57 -1.59 -21.87
N LEU A 366 21.52 -1.62 -20.54
CA LEU A 366 22.63 -1.29 -19.66
C LEU A 366 23.15 -2.47 -18.84
N GLY A 367 22.46 -3.62 -18.90
CA GLY A 367 22.73 -4.79 -18.09
C GLY A 367 22.14 -4.71 -16.67
N ILE A 368 21.95 -5.91 -16.06
CA ILE A 368 21.28 -6.07 -14.75
C ILE A 368 22.00 -5.31 -13.63
N GLY A 369 23.35 -5.40 -13.57
CA GLY A 369 24.12 -4.72 -12.54
C GLY A 369 23.94 -3.20 -12.54
N THR A 370 24.01 -2.58 -13.74
CA THR A 370 23.76 -1.13 -13.88
C THR A 370 22.32 -0.74 -13.56
N ALA A 371 21.35 -1.55 -14.00
CA ALA A 371 19.93 -1.31 -13.69
C ALA A 371 19.66 -1.36 -12.17
N LEU A 372 20.27 -2.34 -11.45
CA LEU A 372 20.19 -2.42 -9.99
C LEU A 372 20.89 -1.22 -9.32
N ALA A 373 22.05 -0.79 -9.79
CA ALA A 373 22.77 0.36 -9.25
C ALA A 373 21.94 1.66 -9.42
N LEU A 374 21.36 1.88 -10.60
CA LEU A 374 20.48 3.03 -10.85
C LEU A 374 19.22 3.00 -9.96
N ASN A 375 18.61 1.82 -9.79
CA ASN A 375 17.46 1.64 -8.93
C ASN A 375 17.81 1.90 -7.46
N ALA A 376 18.95 1.39 -6.97
CA ALA A 376 19.45 1.66 -5.62
C ALA A 376 19.75 3.15 -5.41
N ALA A 377 20.39 3.81 -6.38
CA ALA A 377 20.66 5.25 -6.31
C ALA A 377 19.36 6.06 -6.24
N LEU A 378 18.34 5.69 -7.03
CA LEU A 378 17.03 6.31 -6.98
C LEU A 378 16.36 6.11 -5.61
N GLY A 379 16.39 4.88 -5.07
CA GLY A 379 15.90 4.57 -3.72
C GLY A 379 16.62 5.38 -2.63
N LEU A 380 17.94 5.59 -2.77
CA LEU A 380 18.72 6.40 -1.86
C LEU A 380 18.29 7.87 -1.86
N VAL A 381 17.98 8.43 -3.04
CA VAL A 381 17.44 9.80 -3.17
C VAL A 381 16.10 9.92 -2.43
N GLY A 382 15.22 8.91 -2.54
CA GLY A 382 13.98 8.84 -1.77
C GLY A 382 14.24 8.77 -0.26
N GLY A 383 15.22 7.96 0.16
CA GLY A 383 15.66 7.86 1.56
C GLY A 383 16.19 9.20 2.10
N ILE A 384 17.00 9.92 1.34
CA ILE A 384 17.49 11.26 1.71
C ILE A 384 16.32 12.23 1.89
N ALA A 385 15.30 12.19 1.01
CA ALA A 385 14.12 13.02 1.17
C ALA A 385 13.37 12.72 2.48
N PHE A 386 13.26 11.45 2.91
CA PHE A 386 12.71 11.11 4.23
C PHE A 386 13.58 11.62 5.38
N VAL A 387 14.91 11.57 5.28
CA VAL A 387 15.82 12.14 6.28
C VAL A 387 15.61 13.65 6.41
N VAL A 388 15.52 14.38 5.29
CA VAL A 388 15.25 15.82 5.29
C VAL A 388 13.94 16.14 5.99
N VAL A 389 12.88 15.35 5.75
CA VAL A 389 11.60 15.51 6.45
C VAL A 389 11.74 15.20 7.94
N ALA A 390 12.43 14.11 8.30
CA ALA A 390 12.62 13.71 9.69
C ALA A 390 13.37 14.76 10.50
N THR A 391 14.37 15.42 9.91
CA THR A 391 15.13 16.51 10.56
C THR A 391 14.32 17.79 10.68
N SER A 392 13.43 18.07 9.72
CA SER A 392 12.56 19.27 9.74
C SER A 392 11.50 19.22 10.84
N THR A 393 11.17 18.03 11.37
CA THR A 393 10.19 17.84 12.44
C THR A 393 10.80 17.89 13.85
N ARG A 394 12.13 17.93 13.98
CA ARG A 394 12.79 18.11 15.27
C ARG A 394 12.49 19.55 15.75
N ARG A 395 11.52 19.70 16.64
CA ARG A 395 11.25 21.00 17.30
C ARG A 395 12.56 21.48 17.93
N PRO A 396 12.95 22.77 17.74
CA PRO A 396 13.91 23.38 18.65
C PRO A 396 13.31 23.23 20.05
N ARG A 397 14.09 22.71 21.00
CA ARG A 397 13.75 22.74 22.43
C ARG A 397 13.41 24.19 22.73
N THR A 398 12.14 24.50 22.92
CA THR A 398 11.69 25.81 23.36
C THR A 398 12.35 26.05 24.73
N THR A 399 13.27 26.94 24.77
CA THR A 399 13.73 27.67 25.96
C THR A 399 12.58 28.53 26.54
N ALA A 400 11.52 27.87 26.94
CA ALA A 400 10.37 28.48 27.62
C ALA A 400 10.30 27.98 29.06
N SER A 401 11.32 28.35 29.86
CA SER A 401 11.24 28.33 31.32
C SER A 401 12.35 29.17 31.91
N ARG A 402 12.36 30.47 31.62
CA ARG A 402 13.14 31.46 32.43
C ARG A 402 12.44 32.83 32.42
N VAL A 403 11.17 32.88 32.73
CA VAL A 403 10.47 34.15 33.03
C VAL A 403 9.37 33.93 34.10
N SER A 404 9.61 33.14 35.13
CA SER A 404 8.71 33.15 36.29
C SER A 404 9.42 33.19 37.64
N ASP A 405 10.70 33.58 37.69
CA ASP A 405 11.38 33.81 38.97
C ASP A 405 11.90 35.24 39.10
N ARG A 406 11.10 36.23 38.67
CA ARG A 406 11.29 37.63 39.05
C ARG A 406 9.92 38.34 39.04
N LEU A 407 9.12 38.12 40.06
CA LEU A 407 8.17 39.08 40.66
C LEU A 407 7.80 38.61 42.05
#